data_caab0d5c0951857dcfe6e576a05cae2a
#
_entry.id   caab0d5c0951857dcfe6e576a05cae2a
#
_cell.length_a   1.000
_cell.length_b   1.000
_cell.length_c   1.000
_cell.angle_alpha   90.00
_cell.angle_beta   90.00
_cell.angle_gamma   90.00
#
_symmetry.space_group_name_H-M   'P 1'
#
loop_
_entity.id
_entity.type
_entity.pdbx_description
1 polymer ?
#
loop_
_entity_poly.entity_id
_entity_poly.type
_entity_poly.pdbx_seq_one_letter_code
_entity_poly.pdbx_strand_id
1 'polypeptide(L)'
;TEKSKLLGLIGRKYSKRSAFVINQPYDETFYRTDNAVEVLENAKNRTQEEWEALRPQALTSKEQRIQEMVDSLEAQPFYQNMRKLTYFATTGYWPINKIEIGSAASLLSVNPAEKFRVALALRTSNDFSKRLELGGRLAYGFGDDKFKYSVRVRYNITPKKRGMLIGYYSYDIEQIGISSSALSMGNTFTTVLSTAPFEKLTFVTKAGLSFE
;
A
#
# COMPACT_ATOMS: atom_id res chain seq x y z
N THR A 1 12.41 -6.43 41.80
CA THR A 1 12.90 -6.65 40.42
C THR A 1 11.85 -7.45 39.65
N GLU A 2 10.93 -6.75 38.99
CA GLU A 2 9.95 -7.33 38.09
C GLU A 2 10.67 -7.86 36.85
N LYS A 3 10.69 -9.18 36.69
CA LYS A 3 11.12 -9.81 35.44
C LYS A 3 10.06 -9.50 34.36
N SER A 4 10.37 -8.61 33.42
CA SER A 4 9.61 -8.44 32.24
C SER A 4 9.47 -9.79 31.52
N LYS A 5 8.27 -10.35 31.48
CA LYS A 5 7.95 -11.52 30.66
C LYS A 5 8.00 -11.08 29.20
N LEU A 6 9.13 -11.28 28.56
CA LEU A 6 9.25 -11.17 27.10
C LEU A 6 8.29 -12.20 26.47
N LEU A 7 7.29 -11.71 25.77
CA LEU A 7 6.43 -12.55 24.92
C LEU A 7 7.28 -13.15 23.79
N GLY A 8 7.67 -14.42 23.98
CA GLY A 8 8.35 -15.18 22.92
C GLY A 8 7.33 -15.70 21.91
N LEU A 9 7.46 -15.30 20.66
CA LEU A 9 6.70 -15.86 19.54
C LEU A 9 7.45 -17.10 19.01
N ILE A 10 6.81 -18.27 19.06
CA ILE A 10 7.34 -19.49 18.47
C ILE A 10 6.56 -19.81 17.20
N GLY A 11 7.20 -19.65 16.05
CA GLY A 11 6.66 -20.07 14.76
C GLY A 11 7.07 -21.50 14.42
N ARG A 12 6.10 -22.35 14.04
CA ARG A 12 6.36 -23.69 13.51
C ARG A 12 5.83 -23.79 12.10
N LYS A 13 6.67 -24.25 11.16
CA LYS A 13 6.30 -24.47 9.76
C LYS A 13 6.47 -25.94 9.43
N TYR A 14 5.40 -26.55 8.94
CA TYR A 14 5.44 -27.88 8.35
C TYR A 14 5.32 -27.75 6.82
N SER A 15 6.12 -28.51 6.10
CA SER A 15 6.06 -28.58 4.64
C SER A 15 5.95 -30.03 4.22
N LYS A 16 4.85 -30.39 3.58
CA LYS A 16 4.63 -31.72 2.99
C LYS A 16 4.58 -31.57 1.48
N ARG A 17 5.33 -32.40 0.78
CA ARG A 17 5.35 -32.45 -0.67
C ARG A 17 4.90 -33.84 -1.12
N SER A 18 4.10 -33.91 -2.17
CA SER A 18 3.59 -35.14 -2.75
C SER A 18 3.66 -35.06 -4.28
N ALA A 19 3.43 -36.17 -4.96
CA ALA A 19 3.42 -36.26 -6.41
C ALA A 19 4.76 -35.85 -7.05
N PHE A 20 5.87 -36.39 -6.55
CA PHE A 20 7.17 -36.18 -7.15
C PHE A 20 7.22 -36.85 -8.51
N VAL A 21 7.63 -36.11 -9.52
CA VAL A 21 7.97 -36.64 -10.85
C VAL A 21 9.45 -36.38 -11.07
N ILE A 22 10.20 -37.46 -11.36
CA ILE A 22 11.65 -37.40 -11.55
C ILE A 22 11.94 -37.61 -13.03
N ASN A 23 12.90 -36.87 -13.57
CA ASN A 23 13.37 -36.95 -14.98
C ASN A 23 12.31 -36.64 -16.04
N GLN A 24 11.26 -35.89 -15.70
CA GLN A 24 10.34 -35.33 -16.68
C GLN A 24 10.75 -33.89 -16.96
N PRO A 25 11.29 -33.55 -18.15
CA PRO A 25 11.58 -32.17 -18.48
C PRO A 25 10.27 -31.39 -18.63
N TYR A 26 10.27 -30.19 -18.10
CA TYR A 26 9.18 -29.23 -18.38
C TYR A 26 9.39 -28.65 -19.78
N ASP A 27 8.31 -28.08 -20.33
CA ASP A 27 8.38 -27.34 -21.59
C ASP A 27 9.36 -26.14 -21.45
N GLU A 28 10.02 -25.78 -22.57
CA GLU A 28 10.98 -24.65 -22.59
C GLU A 28 10.38 -23.34 -22.09
N THR A 29 9.08 -23.12 -22.26
CA THR A 29 8.36 -21.96 -21.75
C THR A 29 8.40 -21.85 -20.23
N PHE A 30 8.46 -22.97 -19.52
CA PHE A 30 8.58 -23.00 -18.06
C PHE A 30 9.92 -22.41 -17.59
N TYR A 31 11.00 -22.66 -18.32
CA TYR A 31 12.34 -22.17 -17.98
C TYR A 31 12.59 -20.73 -18.43
N ARG A 32 11.73 -20.17 -19.28
CA ARG A 32 11.83 -18.81 -19.81
C ARG A 32 10.95 -17.80 -19.08
N THR A 33 10.32 -18.19 -17.99
CA THR A 33 9.51 -17.26 -17.17
C THR A 33 10.38 -16.28 -16.41
N ASP A 34 10.11 -15.00 -16.58
CA ASP A 34 10.85 -13.90 -15.92
C ASP A 34 10.66 -13.88 -14.38
N ASN A 35 9.68 -14.58 -13.87
CA ASN A 35 9.34 -14.63 -12.45
C ASN A 35 9.61 -15.99 -11.83
N ALA A 36 10.37 -16.02 -10.76
CA ALA A 36 10.63 -17.24 -9.98
C ALA A 36 9.36 -17.79 -9.29
N VAL A 37 8.34 -16.94 -9.10
CA VAL A 37 7.06 -17.32 -8.47
C VAL A 37 5.91 -16.73 -9.29
N GLU A 38 5.01 -17.59 -9.75
CA GLU A 38 3.77 -17.18 -10.39
C GLU A 38 2.60 -17.35 -9.40
N VAL A 39 1.89 -16.26 -9.13
CA VAL A 39 0.67 -16.28 -8.30
C VAL A 39 -0.53 -16.31 -9.23
N LEU A 40 -1.31 -17.38 -9.16
CA LEU A 40 -2.55 -17.51 -9.93
C LEU A 40 -3.56 -16.45 -9.52
N GLU A 41 -4.37 -15.95 -10.46
CA GLU A 41 -5.35 -14.89 -10.20
C GLU A 41 -6.39 -15.29 -9.14
N ASN A 42 -6.76 -16.55 -9.09
CA ASN A 42 -7.71 -17.11 -8.11
C ASN A 42 -7.07 -17.56 -6.79
N ALA A 43 -5.74 -17.44 -6.62
CA ALA A 43 -5.04 -17.96 -5.45
C ALA A 43 -5.56 -17.42 -4.11
N LYS A 44 -6.09 -16.18 -4.10
CA LYS A 44 -6.66 -15.54 -2.91
C LYS A 44 -8.14 -15.78 -2.69
N ASN A 45 -8.85 -16.24 -3.73
CA ASN A 45 -10.31 -16.38 -3.73
C ASN A 45 -10.75 -17.85 -3.83
N ARG A 46 -9.89 -18.78 -3.45
CA ARG A 46 -10.19 -20.21 -3.45
C ARG A 46 -11.22 -20.53 -2.39
N THR A 47 -12.16 -21.39 -2.76
CA THR A 47 -13.15 -21.91 -1.81
C THR A 47 -12.53 -22.91 -0.84
N GLN A 48 -13.21 -23.22 0.24
CA GLN A 48 -12.76 -24.21 1.22
C GLN A 48 -12.60 -25.60 0.58
N GLU A 49 -13.53 -25.99 -0.31
CA GLU A 49 -13.47 -27.26 -1.04
C GLU A 49 -12.24 -27.33 -1.96
N GLU A 50 -11.90 -26.22 -2.65
CA GLU A 50 -10.69 -26.17 -3.48
C GLU A 50 -9.42 -26.30 -2.64
N TRP A 51 -9.41 -25.70 -1.44
CA TRP A 51 -8.29 -25.85 -0.51
C TRP A 51 -8.17 -27.28 0.02
N GLU A 52 -9.28 -27.94 0.32
CA GLU A 52 -9.29 -29.33 0.76
C GLU A 52 -8.80 -30.29 -0.33
N ALA A 53 -9.21 -30.08 -1.57
CA ALA A 53 -8.75 -30.87 -2.72
C ALA A 53 -7.24 -30.72 -2.98
N LEU A 54 -6.67 -29.54 -2.71
CA LEU A 54 -5.25 -29.27 -2.92
C LEU A 54 -4.36 -29.75 -1.77
N ARG A 55 -4.93 -29.97 -0.59
CA ARG A 55 -4.14 -30.41 0.58
C ARG A 55 -3.74 -31.86 0.42
N PRO A 56 -2.44 -32.18 0.55
CA PRO A 56 -1.98 -33.59 0.49
C PRO A 56 -2.39 -34.39 1.75
N GLN A 57 -2.97 -33.75 2.73
CA GLN A 57 -3.47 -34.36 3.96
C GLN A 57 -4.58 -33.49 4.56
N ALA A 58 -5.64 -34.12 5.08
CA ALA A 58 -6.70 -33.44 5.81
C ALA A 58 -6.12 -32.71 7.05
N LEU A 59 -6.78 -31.60 7.41
CA LEU A 59 -6.43 -30.86 8.65
C LEU A 59 -6.67 -31.74 9.88
N THR A 60 -5.76 -31.66 10.82
CA THR A 60 -5.98 -32.23 12.16
C THR A 60 -7.04 -31.43 12.91
N SER A 61 -7.70 -32.03 13.91
CA SER A 61 -8.69 -31.34 14.74
C SER A 61 -8.14 -30.08 15.44
N LYS A 62 -6.81 -30.05 15.67
CA LYS A 62 -6.15 -28.86 16.23
C LYS A 62 -6.03 -27.74 15.21
N GLU A 63 -5.69 -28.07 13.96
CA GLU A 63 -5.58 -27.10 12.86
C GLU A 63 -6.94 -26.55 12.46
N GLN A 64 -7.99 -27.39 12.45
CA GLN A 64 -9.36 -26.95 12.24
C GLN A 64 -9.81 -25.94 13.30
N ARG A 65 -9.56 -26.21 14.58
CA ARG A 65 -9.88 -25.26 15.67
C ARG A 65 -9.10 -23.96 15.57
N ILE A 66 -7.83 -23.99 15.10
CA ILE A 66 -7.06 -22.77 14.86
C ILE A 66 -7.70 -21.95 13.72
N GLN A 67 -8.14 -22.61 12.65
CA GLN A 67 -8.81 -21.94 11.53
C GLN A 67 -10.12 -21.28 11.99
N GLU A 68 -10.99 -22.03 12.68
CA GLU A 68 -12.25 -21.51 13.26
C GLU A 68 -12.00 -20.32 14.21
N MET A 69 -10.94 -20.39 15.01
CA MET A 69 -10.55 -19.29 15.90
C MET A 69 -10.12 -18.04 15.09
N VAL A 70 -9.34 -18.21 14.03
CA VAL A 70 -8.92 -17.12 13.16
C VAL A 70 -10.12 -16.49 12.48
N ASP A 71 -11.02 -17.30 11.90
CA ASP A 71 -12.24 -16.83 11.23
C ASP A 71 -13.13 -16.05 12.22
N SER A 72 -13.27 -16.56 13.44
CA SER A 72 -14.00 -15.88 14.52
C SER A 72 -13.36 -14.55 14.93
N LEU A 73 -12.02 -14.48 14.99
CA LEU A 73 -11.31 -13.23 15.30
C LEU A 73 -11.47 -12.22 14.16
N GLU A 74 -11.35 -12.65 12.92
CA GLU A 74 -11.50 -11.77 11.75
C GLU A 74 -12.91 -11.21 11.61
N ALA A 75 -13.93 -11.93 12.07
CA ALA A 75 -15.31 -11.45 12.13
C ALA A 75 -15.55 -10.38 13.21
N GLN A 76 -14.68 -10.26 14.20
CA GLN A 76 -14.87 -9.29 15.30
C GLN A 76 -14.63 -7.85 14.82
N PRO A 77 -15.54 -6.90 15.12
CA PRO A 77 -15.41 -5.49 14.74
C PRO A 77 -14.12 -4.86 15.31
N PHE A 78 -13.71 -5.25 16.51
CA PHE A 78 -12.47 -4.78 17.13
C PHE A 78 -11.24 -5.14 16.28
N TYR A 79 -11.14 -6.40 15.85
CA TYR A 79 -10.03 -6.86 15.00
C TYR A 79 -10.02 -6.14 13.65
N GLN A 80 -11.19 -5.98 13.03
CA GLN A 80 -11.32 -5.25 11.76
C GLN A 80 -10.87 -3.79 11.89
N ASN A 81 -11.24 -3.12 12.99
CA ASN A 81 -10.82 -1.75 13.26
C ASN A 81 -9.32 -1.65 13.54
N MET A 82 -8.74 -2.59 14.28
CA MET A 82 -7.29 -2.66 14.51
C MET A 82 -6.53 -2.87 13.21
N ARG A 83 -7.04 -3.71 12.31
CA ARG A 83 -6.45 -3.91 10.97
C ARG A 83 -6.48 -2.63 10.14
N LYS A 84 -7.61 -1.90 10.16
CA LYS A 84 -7.72 -0.60 9.47
C LYS A 84 -6.79 0.44 10.08
N LEU A 85 -6.67 0.47 11.40
CA LEU A 85 -5.75 1.38 12.10
C LEU A 85 -4.28 1.06 11.77
N THR A 86 -3.90 -0.20 11.75
CA THR A 86 -2.55 -0.63 11.34
C THR A 86 -2.27 -0.25 9.89
N TYR A 87 -3.24 -0.45 9.01
CA TYR A 87 -3.16 -0.04 7.61
C TYR A 87 -2.97 1.48 7.50
N PHE A 88 -3.78 2.26 8.22
CA PHE A 88 -3.65 3.72 8.28
C PHE A 88 -2.30 4.18 8.83
N ALA A 89 -1.81 3.57 9.89
CA ALA A 89 -0.51 3.90 10.48
C ALA A 89 0.66 3.62 9.53
N THR A 90 0.56 2.58 8.69
CA THR A 90 1.61 2.20 7.74
C THR A 90 1.53 2.93 6.40
N THR A 91 0.31 3.22 5.92
CA THR A 91 0.10 3.82 4.58
C THR A 91 -0.26 5.31 4.63
N GLY A 92 -0.76 5.79 5.75
CA GLY A 92 -1.35 7.13 5.90
C GLY A 92 -2.74 7.27 5.29
N TYR A 93 -3.35 6.17 4.80
CA TYR A 93 -4.67 6.18 4.16
C TYR A 93 -5.67 5.34 4.92
N TRP A 94 -6.86 5.90 5.14
CA TRP A 94 -7.98 5.19 5.76
C TRP A 94 -8.86 4.54 4.70
N PRO A 95 -9.03 3.20 4.72
CA PRO A 95 -9.79 2.48 3.72
C PRO A 95 -11.31 2.60 3.96
N ILE A 96 -12.03 3.03 2.93
CA ILE A 96 -13.50 3.08 2.90
C ILE A 96 -13.97 2.38 1.63
N ASN A 97 -14.24 1.09 1.70
CA ASN A 97 -14.63 0.27 0.56
C ASN A 97 -13.62 0.40 -0.61
N LYS A 98 -14.10 0.90 -1.74
CA LYS A 98 -13.33 1.05 -2.98
C LYS A 98 -12.47 2.32 -3.03
N ILE A 99 -12.51 3.16 -2.00
CA ILE A 99 -11.79 4.43 -1.92
C ILE A 99 -11.01 4.48 -0.62
N GLU A 100 -9.88 5.15 -0.65
CA GLU A 100 -9.05 5.41 0.51
C GLU A 100 -8.88 6.92 0.70
N ILE A 101 -9.08 7.40 1.92
CA ILE A 101 -8.94 8.80 2.29
C ILE A 101 -7.63 8.98 3.04
N GLY A 102 -6.86 9.97 2.66
CA GLY A 102 -5.55 10.30 3.22
C GLY A 102 -4.97 11.53 2.53
N SER A 103 -3.72 11.75 2.43
CA SER A 103 -2.69 11.12 3.25
C SER A 103 -2.59 11.82 4.61
N ALA A 104 -2.51 11.07 5.69
CA ALA A 104 -2.43 11.64 7.04
C ALA A 104 -1.29 12.65 7.18
N ALA A 105 -0.14 12.35 6.58
CA ALA A 105 1.05 13.20 6.61
C ALA A 105 0.89 14.54 5.87
N SER A 106 -0.09 14.67 4.98
CA SER A 106 -0.32 15.89 4.19
C SER A 106 -1.59 16.66 4.58
N LEU A 107 -2.36 16.15 5.55
CA LEU A 107 -3.60 16.80 5.98
C LEU A 107 -3.38 18.24 6.47
N LEU A 108 -2.34 18.43 7.26
CA LEU A 108 -1.99 19.72 7.84
C LEU A 108 -0.50 19.98 7.63
N SER A 109 -0.15 21.15 7.17
CA SER A 109 1.22 21.61 7.08
C SER A 109 1.34 23.10 7.30
N VAL A 110 2.53 23.54 7.68
CA VAL A 110 2.85 24.97 7.90
C VAL A 110 4.10 25.30 7.10
N ASN A 111 4.05 26.34 6.30
CA ASN A 111 5.21 26.88 5.59
C ASN A 111 5.11 28.42 5.48
N PRO A 112 6.20 29.14 5.23
CA PRO A 112 6.19 30.61 5.22
C PRO A 112 5.28 31.24 4.17
N ALA A 113 5.05 30.58 3.04
CA ALA A 113 4.22 31.10 1.96
C ALA A 113 2.71 30.89 2.21
N GLU A 114 2.36 29.71 2.65
CA GLU A 114 0.94 29.33 2.87
C GLU A 114 0.50 29.56 4.32
N LYS A 115 1.46 29.81 5.22
CA LYS A 115 1.25 29.84 6.68
C LYS A 115 0.68 28.50 7.17
N PHE A 116 -0.62 28.36 7.16
CA PHE A 116 -1.31 27.13 7.46
C PHE A 116 -1.93 26.55 6.18
N ARG A 117 -1.76 25.26 5.97
CA ARG A 117 -2.28 24.53 4.80
C ARG A 117 -3.09 23.33 5.26
N VAL A 118 -4.26 23.16 4.68
CA VAL A 118 -5.09 21.95 4.82
C VAL A 118 -5.14 21.26 3.48
N ALA A 119 -4.99 19.94 3.48
CA ALA A 119 -5.08 19.14 2.28
C ALA A 119 -5.91 17.87 2.50
N LEU A 120 -6.59 17.42 1.46
CA LEU A 120 -7.30 16.16 1.42
C LEU A 120 -6.85 15.38 0.21
N ALA A 121 -6.46 14.12 0.41
CA ALA A 121 -6.13 13.20 -0.65
C ALA A 121 -7.10 12.02 -0.68
N LEU A 122 -7.44 11.59 -1.87
CA LEU A 122 -8.30 10.44 -2.14
C LEU A 122 -7.60 9.55 -3.15
N ARG A 123 -7.73 8.23 -3.02
CA ARG A 123 -7.32 7.29 -4.06
C ARG A 123 -8.27 6.10 -4.10
N THR A 124 -8.32 5.44 -5.24
CA THR A 124 -9.02 4.17 -5.37
C THR A 124 -8.21 3.06 -4.72
N SER A 125 -8.90 2.12 -4.05
CA SER A 125 -8.28 0.95 -3.42
C SER A 125 -8.11 -0.21 -4.42
N ASN A 126 -7.42 -1.26 -4.00
CA ASN A 126 -7.32 -2.50 -4.77
C ASN A 126 -8.67 -3.22 -4.94
N ASP A 127 -9.67 -2.91 -4.10
CA ASP A 127 -11.03 -3.43 -4.23
C ASP A 127 -11.83 -2.75 -5.35
N PHE A 128 -11.40 -1.57 -5.78
CA PHE A 128 -11.91 -0.93 -6.99
C PHE A 128 -11.35 -1.59 -8.25
N SER A 129 -10.02 -1.68 -8.33
CA SER A 129 -9.34 -2.34 -9.44
C SER A 129 -7.92 -2.73 -9.05
N LYS A 130 -7.51 -3.94 -9.44
CA LYS A 130 -6.11 -4.41 -9.27
C LYS A 130 -5.15 -3.83 -10.32
N ARG A 131 -5.69 -3.24 -11.39
CA ARG A 131 -4.90 -2.71 -12.52
C ARG A 131 -4.87 -1.19 -12.56
N LEU A 132 -5.96 -0.53 -12.13
CA LEU A 132 -6.12 0.92 -12.24
C LEU A 132 -6.22 1.55 -10.85
N GLU A 133 -5.30 2.46 -10.54
CA GLU A 133 -5.37 3.34 -9.38
C GLU A 133 -5.55 4.77 -9.86
N LEU A 134 -6.59 5.43 -9.37
CA LEU A 134 -6.84 6.86 -9.56
C LEU A 134 -6.59 7.55 -8.22
N GLY A 135 -5.78 8.58 -8.22
CA GLY A 135 -5.49 9.39 -7.03
C GLY A 135 -5.70 10.87 -7.30
N GLY A 136 -6.19 11.58 -6.30
CA GLY A 136 -6.36 13.03 -6.34
C GLY A 136 -6.03 13.65 -5.00
N ARG A 137 -5.51 14.88 -5.01
CA ARG A 137 -5.28 15.68 -3.83
C ARG A 137 -5.74 17.10 -4.09
N LEU A 138 -6.40 17.70 -3.11
CA LEU A 138 -6.77 19.11 -3.06
C LEU A 138 -6.21 19.72 -1.78
N ALA A 139 -5.59 20.88 -1.88
CA ALA A 139 -5.06 21.60 -0.75
C ALA A 139 -5.42 23.08 -0.84
N TYR A 140 -5.55 23.73 0.31
CA TYR A 140 -5.78 25.16 0.43
C TYR A 140 -4.77 25.77 1.41
N GLY A 141 -4.09 26.81 1.01
CA GLY A 141 -3.18 27.59 1.85
C GLY A 141 -3.85 28.88 2.32
N PHE A 142 -3.86 29.10 3.62
CA PHE A 142 -4.49 30.27 4.23
C PHE A 142 -3.64 31.54 4.16
N GLY A 143 -2.35 31.40 3.83
CA GLY A 143 -1.46 32.55 3.69
C GLY A 143 -1.39 33.14 2.30
N ASP A 144 -1.66 32.33 1.29
CA ASP A 144 -1.64 32.72 -0.12
C ASP A 144 -3.03 32.69 -0.78
N ASP A 145 -4.06 32.25 -0.06
CA ASP A 145 -5.46 32.15 -0.48
C ASP A 145 -5.65 31.39 -1.81
N LYS A 146 -4.86 30.32 -2.02
CA LYS A 146 -4.88 29.56 -3.27
C LYS A 146 -5.14 28.07 -3.06
N PHE A 147 -5.86 27.51 -4.03
CA PHE A 147 -5.99 26.06 -4.15
C PHE A 147 -4.81 25.46 -4.90
N LYS A 148 -4.36 24.32 -4.43
CA LYS A 148 -3.37 23.46 -5.07
C LYS A 148 -4.01 22.10 -5.27
N TYR A 149 -3.68 21.43 -6.33
CA TYR A 149 -4.28 20.15 -6.68
C TYR A 149 -3.33 19.25 -7.42
N SER A 150 -3.54 17.96 -7.28
CA SER A 150 -2.85 16.96 -8.08
C SER A 150 -3.77 15.80 -8.42
N VAL A 151 -3.55 15.24 -9.61
CA VAL A 151 -4.23 14.04 -10.08
C VAL A 151 -3.15 13.05 -10.53
N ARG A 152 -3.35 11.78 -10.22
CA ARG A 152 -2.47 10.68 -10.64
C ARG A 152 -3.31 9.53 -11.14
N VAL A 153 -2.88 8.96 -12.26
CA VAL A 153 -3.43 7.74 -12.82
C VAL A 153 -2.29 6.73 -12.91
N ARG A 154 -2.47 5.56 -12.33
CA ARG A 154 -1.51 4.46 -12.40
C ARG A 154 -2.21 3.24 -13.00
N TYR A 155 -1.64 2.71 -14.07
CA TYR A 155 -2.17 1.55 -14.76
C TYR A 155 -1.13 0.44 -14.87
N ASN A 156 -1.44 -0.72 -14.27
CA ASN A 156 -0.60 -1.91 -14.36
C ASN A 156 -0.89 -2.64 -15.68
N ILE A 157 -0.01 -2.48 -16.66
CA ILE A 157 -0.14 -3.05 -18.00
C ILE A 157 0.03 -4.57 -17.93
N THR A 158 1.08 -5.02 -17.28
CA THR A 158 1.41 -6.43 -17.12
C THR A 158 1.60 -6.78 -15.66
N PRO A 159 0.56 -7.26 -14.95
CA PRO A 159 0.67 -7.61 -13.54
C PRO A 159 1.77 -8.63 -13.24
N LYS A 160 2.05 -9.51 -14.20
CA LYS A 160 3.11 -10.54 -14.08
C LYS A 160 4.52 -9.95 -14.21
N LYS A 161 4.72 -8.98 -15.10
CA LYS A 161 6.03 -8.35 -15.39
C LYS A 161 6.25 -7.01 -14.68
N ARG A 162 5.28 -6.59 -13.84
CA ARG A 162 5.30 -5.32 -13.09
C ARG A 162 5.43 -4.07 -13.96
N GLY A 163 5.07 -4.15 -15.25
CA GLY A 163 5.03 -2.98 -16.12
C GLY A 163 3.91 -2.03 -15.71
N MET A 164 4.26 -0.79 -15.39
CA MET A 164 3.34 0.21 -14.87
C MET A 164 3.44 1.51 -15.65
N LEU A 165 2.31 2.03 -16.09
CA LEU A 165 2.18 3.35 -16.70
C LEU A 165 1.63 4.32 -15.65
N ILE A 166 2.31 5.44 -15.44
CA ILE A 166 1.91 6.48 -14.50
C ILE A 166 1.77 7.80 -15.24
N GLY A 167 0.56 8.36 -15.20
CA GLY A 167 0.29 9.72 -15.63
C GLY A 167 -0.01 10.61 -14.43
N TYR A 168 0.50 11.83 -14.41
CA TYR A 168 0.20 12.78 -13.36
C TYR A 168 0.12 14.20 -13.88
N TYR A 169 -0.69 14.99 -13.16
CA TYR A 169 -0.75 16.43 -13.29
C TYR A 169 -0.83 17.05 -11.90
N SER A 170 -0.06 18.11 -11.65
CA SER A 170 -0.08 18.81 -10.37
C SER A 170 0.17 20.30 -10.52
N TYR A 171 -0.48 21.08 -9.68
CA TYR A 171 -0.23 22.48 -9.41
C TYR A 171 -0.03 22.66 -7.92
N ASP A 172 1.17 23.00 -7.51
CA ASP A 172 1.54 23.10 -6.08
C ASP A 172 2.71 24.07 -5.88
N ILE A 173 3.00 24.41 -4.61
CA ILE A 173 4.19 25.16 -4.23
C ILE A 173 5.34 24.18 -4.00
N GLU A 174 6.48 24.48 -4.57
CA GLU A 174 7.70 23.71 -4.37
C GLU A 174 8.89 24.61 -4.02
N GLN A 175 9.82 24.06 -3.25
CA GLN A 175 11.09 24.70 -2.95
C GLN A 175 12.09 24.42 -4.07
N ILE A 176 12.68 25.47 -4.62
CA ILE A 176 13.69 25.34 -5.66
C ILE A 176 14.96 24.76 -5.04
N GLY A 177 15.50 23.71 -5.65
CA GLY A 177 16.76 23.08 -5.25
C GLY A 177 16.64 21.85 -4.36
N ILE A 178 15.40 21.46 -3.98
CA ILE A 178 15.16 20.22 -3.24
C ILE A 178 14.46 19.21 -4.14
N SER A 179 15.00 17.99 -4.21
CA SER A 179 14.37 16.91 -4.97
C SER A 179 12.98 16.56 -4.41
N SER A 180 11.99 16.42 -5.27
CA SER A 180 10.64 16.02 -4.91
C SER A 180 10.57 14.66 -4.18
N SER A 181 11.54 13.77 -4.40
CA SER A 181 11.65 12.50 -3.67
C SER A 181 12.06 12.66 -2.21
N ALA A 182 12.88 13.67 -1.89
CA ALA A 182 13.23 13.99 -0.50
C ALA A 182 12.04 14.60 0.27
N LEU A 183 11.10 15.21 -0.43
CA LEU A 183 9.89 15.81 0.15
C LEU A 183 8.75 14.83 0.34
N SER A 184 8.74 13.69 -0.37
CA SER A 184 7.58 12.78 -0.40
C SER A 184 7.32 12.04 0.92
N MET A 185 8.34 11.86 1.74
CA MET A 185 8.26 11.07 2.99
C MET A 185 8.18 11.92 4.27
N GLY A 186 8.38 13.24 4.17
CA GLY A 186 8.64 14.06 5.34
C GLY A 186 7.91 15.39 5.44
N ASN A 187 7.04 15.75 4.49
CA ASN A 187 6.56 17.13 4.38
C ASN A 187 5.88 17.71 5.62
N THR A 188 5.23 16.90 6.46
CA THR A 188 4.57 17.43 7.66
C THR A 188 5.52 17.47 8.85
N PHE A 189 6.29 16.42 9.06
CA PHE A 189 7.20 16.34 10.21
C PHE A 189 8.53 17.08 9.98
N THR A 190 9.09 17.03 8.76
CA THR A 190 10.31 17.76 8.45
C THR A 190 10.10 19.26 8.37
N THR A 191 8.92 19.72 7.93
CA THR A 191 8.59 21.14 7.90
C THR A 191 8.46 21.73 9.30
N VAL A 192 7.90 21.00 10.24
CA VAL A 192 7.77 21.44 11.63
C VAL A 192 9.08 21.36 12.41
N LEU A 193 9.97 20.43 12.03
CA LEU A 193 11.23 20.17 12.72
C LEU A 193 12.48 20.75 12.02
N SER A 194 12.36 21.20 10.76
CA SER A 194 13.51 21.78 10.07
C SER A 194 13.69 23.23 10.42
N THR A 195 14.83 23.56 10.99
CA THR A 195 15.35 24.93 11.21
C THR A 195 15.94 25.55 9.93
N ALA A 196 15.87 24.84 8.79
CA ALA A 196 16.42 25.37 7.54
C ALA A 196 15.48 26.45 6.98
N PRO A 197 16.00 27.60 6.55
CA PRO A 197 15.18 28.63 5.95
C PRO A 197 14.54 28.11 4.66
N PHE A 198 13.21 28.23 4.57
CA PHE A 198 12.44 27.96 3.34
C PHE A 198 12.71 29.08 2.34
N GLU A 199 13.85 29.04 1.68
CA GLU A 199 14.19 30.01 0.65
C GLU A 199 13.63 29.54 -0.71
N LYS A 200 13.06 30.50 -1.44
CA LYS A 200 12.63 30.34 -2.84
C LYS A 200 11.51 29.30 -3.07
N LEU A 201 10.38 29.51 -2.41
CA LEU A 201 9.14 28.81 -2.75
C LEU A 201 8.53 29.38 -4.04
N THR A 202 8.16 28.52 -4.96
CA THR A 202 7.54 28.91 -6.24
C THR A 202 6.35 28.02 -6.57
N PHE A 203 5.38 28.57 -7.31
CA PHE A 203 4.28 27.77 -7.86
C PHE A 203 4.79 27.01 -9.08
N VAL A 204 4.56 25.72 -9.10
CA VAL A 204 5.01 24.83 -10.16
C VAL A 204 3.83 24.03 -10.69
N THR A 205 3.65 24.04 -12.01
CA THR A 205 2.78 23.11 -12.70
C THR A 205 3.61 21.98 -13.27
N LYS A 206 3.27 20.76 -12.95
CA LYS A 206 3.93 19.56 -13.48
C LYS A 206 2.93 18.66 -14.16
N ALA A 207 3.29 18.17 -15.33
CA ALA A 207 2.61 17.09 -16.00
C ALA A 207 3.64 16.08 -16.48
N GLY A 208 3.35 14.81 -16.38
CA GLY A 208 4.29 13.79 -16.82
C GLY A 208 3.61 12.46 -17.06
N LEU A 209 4.33 11.67 -17.87
CA LEU A 209 4.03 10.27 -18.13
C LEU A 209 5.31 9.48 -17.91
N SER A 210 5.24 8.43 -17.10
CA SER A 210 6.36 7.52 -16.88
C SER A 210 5.93 6.08 -17.07
N PHE A 211 6.87 5.27 -17.52
CA PHE A 211 6.75 3.83 -17.59
C PHE A 211 7.83 3.20 -16.70
N GLU A 212 7.42 2.33 -15.81
CA GLU A 212 8.28 1.61 -14.87
C GLU A 212 8.18 0.10 -15.07
#